data_9694cf28666552fdc5e241387b9a948e
#
_entry.id   9694cf28666552fdc5e241387b9a948e
#
_cell.length_a   1.000
_cell.length_b   1.000
_cell.length_c   1.000
_cell.angle_alpha   90.00
_cell.angle_beta   90.00
_cell.angle_gamma   90.00
#
_symmetry.space_group_name_H-M   'P 1'
#
loop_
_entity.id
_entity.type
_entity.pdbx_description
1 polymer ?
#
loop_
_entity_poly.entity_id
_entity_poly.type
_entity_poly.pdbx_seq_one_letter_code
_entity_poly.pdbx_strand_id
1 'polypeptide(L)'
;MAQLQALQGGASATASVSFVRSLQVGSTGSDVKALQVYLNTHGFVIASGGAGSRGSETTRFGSLTKAALIKFQKAKGISPAVGFFGPLTRAYINSHP
;
A
#
# COMPACT_ATOMS: atom_id res chain seq x y z
N MET A 1 4.43 27.40 -3.15
CA MET A 1 4.05 26.89 -2.92
C MET A 1 3.68 26.43 -2.89
N ALA A 2 3.93 26.29 -2.58
CA ALA A 2 3.57 25.57 -2.26
C ALA A 2 3.22 25.22 -2.05
N GLN A 3 3.42 25.07 -1.81
CA GLN A 3 3.10 24.50 -1.42
C GLN A 3 2.60 24.06 -1.17
N LEU A 4 2.91 24.19 -0.83
CA LEU A 4 2.42 23.58 -0.44
C LEU A 4 2.09 23.10 -0.23
N GLN A 5 2.36 23.04 -0.13
CA GLN A 5 2.10 22.39 0.21
C GLN A 5 1.82 21.95 0.74
N ALA A 6 2.12 22.29 1.02
CA ALA A 6 1.86 21.73 1.65
C ALA A 6 1.39 21.57 2.10
N LEU A 7 1.53 21.71 2.35
CA LEU A 7 1.02 21.40 2.79
C LEU A 7 0.43 21.11 3.00
N GLN A 8 0.49 21.12 3.16
CA GLN A 8 0.02 20.71 3.34
C GLN A 8 -0.31 20.11 3.66
N GLY A 9 -0.20 20.12 4.13
CA GLY A 9 -0.29 19.52 4.58
C GLY A 9 -0.59 18.88 4.90
N GLY A 10 -0.56 18.78 5.39
CA GLY A 10 -0.66 18.13 5.82
C GLY A 10 -1.21 17.49 5.94
N ALA A 11 -1.37 17.55 6.41
CA ALA A 11 -1.84 16.97 6.52
C ALA A 11 -2.21 16.14 6.30
N SER A 12 -2.43 15.98 6.38
CA SER A 12 -2.73 15.19 6.13
C SER A 12 -2.30 14.36 5.65
N ALA A 13 -2.01 14.78 5.93
CA ALA A 13 -1.33 14.04 5.27
C ALA A 13 -1.20 12.71 5.21
N THR A 14 -1.49 12.31 5.83
CA THR A 14 -1.47 10.95 6.02
C THR A 14 -1.87 10.14 4.86
N ALA A 15 -2.87 10.60 4.20
CA ALA A 15 -3.48 9.75 3.21
C ALA A 15 -2.78 9.81 1.89
N SER A 16 -1.85 10.70 1.73
CA SER A 16 -1.31 11.00 0.42
C SER A 16 0.10 10.47 0.23
N VAL A 17 0.30 9.21 0.55
CA VAL A 17 1.57 8.55 0.28
C VAL A 17 1.71 8.32 -1.21
N SER A 18 2.81 8.77 -1.78
CA SER A 18 3.15 8.48 -3.16
C SER A 18 4.14 7.33 -3.21
N PHE A 19 3.78 6.30 -3.96
CA PHE A 19 4.64 5.14 -4.11
C PHE A 19 5.54 5.35 -5.33
N VAL A 20 6.83 5.21 -5.14
CA VAL A 20 7.82 5.52 -6.17
C VAL A 20 8.71 4.35 -6.54
N ARG A 21 8.56 3.20 -5.89
CA ARG A 21 9.36 2.02 -6.24
C ARG A 21 8.50 0.78 -6.20
N SER A 22 8.95 -0.27 -6.89
CA SER A 22 8.28 -1.55 -6.86
C SER A 22 8.58 -2.28 -5.55
N LEU A 23 7.60 -3.06 -5.09
CA LEU A 23 7.70 -3.81 -3.83
C LEU A 23 7.29 -5.25 -4.07
N GLN A 24 7.90 -6.15 -3.33
CA GLN A 24 7.59 -7.58 -3.41
C GLN A 24 7.99 -8.26 -2.12
N VAL A 25 7.71 -9.55 -1.98
CA VAL A 25 8.12 -10.31 -0.80
C VAL A 25 9.60 -10.11 -0.57
N GLY A 26 9.95 -9.73 0.65
CA GLY A 26 11.32 -9.40 1.04
C GLY A 26 11.61 -7.91 1.07
N SER A 27 10.79 -7.09 0.44
CA SER A 27 10.97 -5.63 0.50
C SER A 27 10.71 -5.13 1.91
N THR A 28 11.45 -4.10 2.30
CA THR A 28 11.27 -3.46 3.61
C THR A 28 11.25 -1.95 3.44
N GLY A 29 10.60 -1.27 4.37
CA GLY A 29 10.60 0.19 4.38
C GLY A 29 9.26 0.75 4.82
N SER A 30 9.24 2.06 5.04
CA SER A 30 8.02 2.75 5.44
C SER A 30 6.94 2.71 4.34
N ASP A 31 7.35 2.60 3.09
CA ASP A 31 6.40 2.47 1.99
C ASP A 31 5.71 1.09 2.00
N VAL A 32 6.38 0.04 2.48
CA VAL A 32 5.72 -1.25 2.68
C VAL A 32 4.62 -1.12 3.72
N LYS A 33 4.91 -0.45 4.83
CA LYS A 33 3.90 -0.23 5.86
C LYS A 33 2.75 0.60 5.30
N ALA A 34 3.03 1.63 4.54
CA ALA A 34 2.00 2.46 3.92
C ALA A 34 1.10 1.63 2.99
N LEU A 35 1.69 0.71 2.23
CA LEU A 35 0.91 -0.19 1.38
C LEU A 35 0.00 -1.09 2.24
N GLN A 36 0.51 -1.63 3.34
CA GLN A 36 -0.29 -2.45 4.23
C GLN A 36 -1.46 -1.65 4.82
N VAL A 37 -1.22 -0.41 5.23
CA VAL A 37 -2.28 0.46 5.72
C VAL A 37 -3.33 0.68 4.63
N TYR A 38 -2.89 0.97 3.42
CA TYR A 38 -3.80 1.17 2.30
C TYR A 38 -4.69 -0.06 2.07
N LEU A 39 -4.08 -1.24 2.02
CA LEU A 39 -4.84 -2.46 1.79
C LEU A 39 -5.83 -2.73 2.92
N ASN A 40 -5.39 -2.58 4.16
CA ASN A 40 -6.25 -2.79 5.31
C ASN A 40 -7.44 -1.83 5.34
N THR A 41 -7.23 -0.57 4.96
CA THR A 41 -8.30 0.43 5.00
C THR A 41 -9.23 0.36 3.80
N HIS A 42 -8.84 -0.35 2.76
CA HIS A 42 -9.67 -0.50 1.55
C HIS A 42 -10.32 -1.88 1.45
N GLY A 43 -10.37 -2.63 2.55
CA GLY A 43 -11.08 -3.90 2.61
C GLY A 43 -10.27 -5.12 2.22
N PHE A 44 -8.97 -4.96 1.98
CA PHE A 44 -8.08 -6.08 1.63
C PHE A 44 -7.18 -6.38 2.82
N VAL A 45 -7.80 -6.91 3.86
CA VAL A 45 -7.16 -7.09 5.17
C VAL A 45 -6.01 -8.08 5.07
N ILE A 46 -4.84 -7.67 5.57
CA ILE A 46 -3.63 -8.49 5.52
C ILE A 46 -3.69 -9.59 6.56
N ALA A 47 -4.13 -9.26 7.77
CA ALA A 47 -4.27 -10.22 8.84
C ALA A 47 -5.41 -9.78 9.76
N SER A 48 -6.08 -10.75 10.38
CA SER A 48 -7.17 -10.45 11.31
C SER A 48 -6.66 -10.11 12.71
N GLY A 49 -5.40 -10.39 13.00
CA GLY A 49 -4.77 -10.07 14.28
C GLY A 49 -3.27 -10.22 14.15
N GLY A 50 -2.54 -9.67 15.11
CA GLY A 50 -1.08 -9.74 15.11
C GLY A 50 -0.45 -8.85 14.03
N ALA A 51 0.77 -9.19 13.66
CA ALA A 51 1.54 -8.41 12.68
C ALA A 51 0.81 -8.34 11.35
N GLY A 52 0.69 -7.14 10.79
CA GLY A 52 0.02 -6.91 9.52
C GLY A 52 -1.45 -6.55 9.65
N SER A 53 -2.08 -6.77 10.81
CA SER A 53 -3.48 -6.39 11.01
C SER A 53 -3.61 -4.88 11.14
N ARG A 54 -4.85 -4.41 11.09
CA ARG A 54 -5.12 -2.97 11.21
C ARG A 54 -4.56 -2.44 12.53
N GLY A 55 -3.75 -1.41 12.44
CA GLY A 55 -3.06 -0.83 13.57
C GLY A 55 -1.76 -1.52 13.91
N SER A 56 -1.45 -2.64 13.29
CA SER A 56 -0.22 -3.40 13.51
C SER A 56 0.52 -3.66 12.22
N GLU A 57 0.37 -2.79 11.25
CA GLU A 57 1.10 -2.87 9.99
C GLU A 57 2.60 -2.80 10.24
N THR A 58 3.36 -3.47 9.37
CA THR A 58 4.80 -3.57 9.52
C THR A 58 5.53 -3.03 8.31
N THR A 59 6.84 -2.93 8.43
CA THR A 59 7.69 -2.49 7.31
C THR A 59 8.19 -3.67 6.48
N ARG A 60 7.64 -4.87 6.66
CA ARG A 60 8.08 -6.07 5.96
C ARG A 60 6.99 -6.57 5.01
N PHE A 61 7.35 -6.79 3.77
CA PHE A 61 6.46 -7.36 2.77
C PHE A 61 6.59 -8.87 2.84
N GLY A 62 5.64 -9.50 3.48
CA GLY A 62 5.63 -10.95 3.65
C GLY A 62 4.53 -11.61 2.83
N SER A 63 4.31 -12.90 3.08
CA SER A 63 3.33 -13.68 2.33
C SER A 63 1.90 -13.19 2.53
N LEU A 64 1.57 -12.68 3.72
CA LEU A 64 0.23 -12.17 3.96
C LEU A 64 -0.03 -10.87 3.20
N THR A 65 0.97 -10.00 3.12
CA THR A 65 0.89 -8.80 2.30
C THR A 65 0.71 -9.16 0.84
N LYS A 66 1.47 -10.14 0.37
CA LYS A 66 1.35 -10.63 -1.01
C LYS A 66 -0.06 -11.13 -1.30
N ALA A 67 -0.62 -11.94 -0.41
CA ALA A 67 -1.95 -12.50 -0.61
C ALA A 67 -3.01 -11.40 -0.68
N ALA A 68 -2.95 -10.41 0.20
CA ALA A 68 -3.87 -9.29 0.19
C ALA A 68 -3.72 -8.46 -1.08
N LEU A 69 -2.47 -8.25 -1.53
CA LEU A 69 -2.21 -7.50 -2.75
C LEU A 69 -2.76 -8.22 -3.98
N ILE A 70 -2.65 -9.55 -4.03
CA ILE A 70 -3.24 -10.32 -5.13
C ILE A 70 -4.75 -10.10 -5.20
N LYS A 71 -5.43 -10.15 -4.06
CA LYS A 71 -6.87 -9.90 -4.02
C LYS A 71 -7.21 -8.50 -4.50
N PHE A 72 -6.42 -7.52 -4.09
CA PHE A 72 -6.59 -6.15 -4.54
C PHE A 72 -6.41 -6.03 -6.06
N GLN A 73 -5.35 -6.63 -6.58
CA GLN A 73 -5.07 -6.57 -8.01
C GLN A 73 -6.20 -7.20 -8.82
N LYS A 74 -6.71 -8.34 -8.39
CA LYS A 74 -7.83 -8.99 -9.06
C LYS A 74 -9.09 -8.13 -9.01
N ALA A 75 -9.38 -7.55 -7.85
CA ALA A 75 -10.58 -6.74 -7.68
C ALA A 75 -10.54 -5.48 -8.55
N LYS A 76 -9.36 -4.93 -8.79
CA LYS A 76 -9.20 -3.69 -9.56
C LYS A 76 -8.84 -3.94 -11.03
N GLY A 77 -8.78 -5.20 -11.45
CA GLY A 77 -8.46 -5.52 -12.84
C GLY A 77 -7.02 -5.23 -13.22
N ILE A 78 -6.12 -5.27 -12.27
CA ILE A 78 -4.69 -5.04 -12.52
C ILE A 78 -4.04 -6.39 -12.84
N SER A 79 -3.42 -6.50 -14.01
CA SER A 79 -2.78 -7.73 -14.47
C SER A 79 -1.29 -7.51 -14.68
N PRO A 80 -0.47 -8.51 -14.37
CA PRO A 80 -0.82 -9.79 -13.73
C PRO A 80 -1.04 -9.62 -12.23
N ALA A 81 -2.02 -10.34 -11.69
CA ALA A 81 -2.34 -10.29 -10.25
C ALA A 81 -1.51 -11.35 -9.52
N VAL A 82 -0.23 -11.07 -9.38
CA VAL A 82 0.74 -12.02 -8.82
C VAL A 82 1.37 -11.53 -7.51
N GLY A 83 0.86 -10.44 -6.96
CA GLY A 83 1.39 -9.92 -5.70
C GLY A 83 2.68 -9.13 -5.85
N PHE A 84 3.01 -8.72 -7.05
CA PHE A 84 4.11 -7.81 -7.30
C PHE A 84 3.55 -6.38 -7.39
N PHE A 85 4.05 -5.51 -6.53
CA PHE A 85 3.63 -4.12 -6.49
C PHE A 85 4.46 -3.34 -7.50
N GLY A 86 4.05 -3.42 -8.77
CA GLY A 86 4.78 -2.82 -9.88
C GLY A 86 4.17 -1.52 -10.36
N PRO A 87 4.58 -1.05 -11.55
CA PRO A 87 4.15 0.26 -12.05
C PRO A 87 2.64 0.42 -12.17
N LEU A 88 1.93 -0.58 -12.63
CA LEU A 88 0.48 -0.47 -12.80
C LEU A 88 -0.24 -0.35 -11.47
N THR A 89 0.17 -1.16 -10.48
CA THR A 89 -0.42 -1.11 -9.16
C THR A 89 -0.10 0.22 -8.47
N ARG A 90 1.14 0.69 -8.61
CA ARG A 90 1.54 1.98 -8.05
C ARG A 90 0.70 3.12 -8.66
N ALA A 91 0.56 3.10 -9.98
CA ALA A 91 -0.22 4.13 -10.66
C ALA A 91 -1.66 4.15 -10.19
N TYR A 92 -2.25 2.97 -10.02
CA TYR A 92 -3.63 2.88 -9.53
C TYR A 92 -3.75 3.49 -8.13
N ILE A 93 -2.90 3.06 -7.21
CA ILE A 93 -2.98 3.53 -5.82
C ILE A 93 -2.66 5.01 -5.72
N ASN A 94 -1.65 5.49 -6.46
CA ASN A 94 -1.30 6.91 -6.45
C ASN A 94 -2.45 7.79 -6.94
N SER A 95 -3.30 7.27 -7.82
CA SER A 95 -4.46 8.01 -8.32
C SER A 95 -5.74 7.74 -7.52
N HIS A 96 -5.73 6.79 -6.60
CA HIS A 96 -6.88 6.44 -5.76
C HIS A 96 -6.44 6.33 -4.29
N PRO A 97 -5.90 7.41 -3.73
CA PRO A 97 -5.37 7.36 -2.35
C PRO A 97 -6.42 7.08 -1.29
#